data_f4db3b7d1e5d31d6029fb1b1826127ce
#
_entry.id   f4db3b7d1e5d31d6029fb1b1826127ce
#
_cell.length_a   1.000
_cell.length_b   1.000
_cell.length_c   1.000
_cell.angle_alpha   90.00
_cell.angle_beta   90.00
_cell.angle_gamma   90.00
#
_symmetry.space_group_name_H-M   'P 1'
#
loop_
_entity.id
_entity.type
_entity.pdbx_description
1 polymer ?
#
loop_
_entity_poly.entity_id
_entity_poly.type
_entity_poly.pdbx_seq_one_letter_code
_entity_poly.pdbx_strand_id
1 'polypeptide(L)'
;EILLSDFDDIDKYLVNAEDIFQNVKELQSINYLPDYLTNEQKIIIQRFWNNFNPEPKRQQEFLATWEILFPLYQSFKDDLKKNNLAYEGMLLRELAENGIHASYNKIVFVGFNALSKVEKTLFLQLKKQKKADFYWDYEGEFVQDKTNKAHTYVSENLMLFPSQLKFEKEIIGNKYVEAIAIPSSVGQAKQVHQILQHLGIENISTET
;
A
#
# COMPACT_ATOMS: atom_id res chain seq x y z
N GLU A 1 14.53 -3.18 -10.50
CA GLU A 1 13.71 -2.34 -9.60
C GLU A 1 12.27 -2.87 -9.48
N ILE A 2 11.52 -3.07 -10.59
CA ILE A 2 10.11 -3.51 -10.56
C ILE A 2 9.96 -4.83 -9.80
N LEU A 3 10.72 -5.86 -10.15
CA LEU A 3 10.62 -7.18 -9.53
C LEU A 3 10.93 -7.17 -8.02
N LEU A 4 11.86 -6.32 -7.59
CA LEU A 4 12.14 -6.15 -6.16
C LEU A 4 10.97 -5.49 -5.42
N SER A 5 10.30 -4.53 -6.05
CA SER A 5 9.08 -3.92 -5.53
C SER A 5 7.96 -4.94 -5.41
N ASP A 6 7.79 -5.81 -6.41
CA ASP A 6 6.77 -6.87 -6.37
C ASP A 6 7.04 -7.88 -5.25
N PHE A 7 8.30 -8.27 -5.03
CA PHE A 7 8.69 -9.14 -3.93
C PHE A 7 8.46 -8.48 -2.56
N ASP A 8 8.76 -7.20 -2.45
CA ASP A 8 8.52 -6.40 -1.26
C ASP A 8 7.02 -6.32 -0.93
N ASP A 9 6.18 -6.11 -1.94
CA ASP A 9 4.72 -6.11 -1.79
C ASP A 9 4.16 -7.47 -1.38
N ILE A 10 4.63 -8.57 -1.99
CA ILE A 10 4.25 -9.93 -1.59
C ILE A 10 4.50 -10.14 -0.09
N ASP A 11 5.65 -9.69 0.41
CA ASP A 11 6.01 -9.82 1.81
C ASP A 11 5.22 -8.86 2.71
N LYS A 12 5.04 -7.59 2.33
CA LYS A 12 4.27 -6.59 3.07
C LYS A 12 2.78 -6.94 3.21
N TYR A 13 2.23 -7.64 2.23
CA TYR A 13 0.85 -8.10 2.29
C TYR A 13 0.70 -9.51 2.87
N LEU A 14 1.78 -10.13 3.33
CA LEU A 14 1.80 -11.49 3.89
C LEU A 14 1.12 -12.51 2.97
N VAL A 15 1.31 -12.36 1.67
CA VAL A 15 0.73 -13.25 0.68
C VAL A 15 1.58 -14.51 0.57
N ASN A 16 0.93 -15.66 0.34
CA ASN A 16 1.66 -16.86 -0.02
C ASN A 16 2.18 -16.73 -1.45
N ALA A 17 3.49 -16.56 -1.62
CA ALA A 17 4.11 -16.37 -2.91
C ALA A 17 3.89 -17.59 -3.84
N GLU A 18 3.92 -18.80 -3.30
CA GLU A 18 3.69 -20.04 -4.05
C GLU A 18 2.30 -20.02 -4.70
N ASP A 19 1.27 -19.65 -3.92
CA ASP A 19 -0.11 -19.58 -4.43
C ASP A 19 -0.27 -18.54 -5.54
N ILE A 20 0.37 -17.37 -5.42
CA ILE A 20 0.32 -16.35 -6.48
C ILE A 20 0.92 -16.90 -7.78
N PHE A 21 2.11 -17.45 -7.69
CA PHE A 21 2.85 -17.90 -8.88
C PHE A 21 2.26 -19.16 -9.51
N GLN A 22 1.63 -20.04 -8.72
CA GLN A 22 0.88 -21.19 -9.22
C GLN A 22 -0.45 -20.80 -9.85
N ASN A 23 -1.22 -19.93 -9.22
CA ASN A 23 -2.53 -19.51 -9.73
C ASN A 23 -2.46 -18.89 -11.13
N VAL A 24 -1.42 -18.15 -11.46
CA VAL A 24 -1.26 -17.58 -12.81
C VAL A 24 -1.00 -18.67 -13.85
N LYS A 25 -0.27 -19.73 -13.48
CA LYS A 25 -0.06 -20.90 -14.35
C LYS A 25 -1.38 -21.66 -14.58
N GLU A 26 -2.16 -21.87 -13.54
CA GLU A 26 -3.46 -22.53 -13.61
C GLU A 26 -4.50 -21.70 -14.36
N LEU A 27 -4.54 -20.39 -14.20
CA LEU A 27 -5.45 -19.48 -14.92
C LEU A 27 -5.29 -19.53 -16.44
N GLN A 28 -4.14 -19.95 -16.95
CA GLN A 28 -3.94 -20.17 -18.38
C GLN A 28 -4.48 -21.50 -18.89
N SER A 29 -4.45 -22.52 -18.05
CA SER A 29 -4.96 -23.84 -18.41
C SER A 29 -6.47 -23.94 -18.32
N ILE A 30 -7.16 -22.88 -17.83
CA ILE A 30 -8.53 -22.98 -17.38
C ILE A 30 -9.47 -22.10 -18.20
N ASN A 31 -10.39 -22.75 -18.90
CA ASN A 31 -11.72 -22.23 -19.19
C ASN A 31 -12.57 -22.05 -17.90
N TYR A 32 -11.97 -22.17 -16.72
CA TYR A 32 -12.66 -22.18 -15.43
C TYR A 32 -11.91 -21.29 -14.42
N LEU A 33 -12.45 -20.11 -14.19
CA LEU A 33 -11.93 -19.21 -13.14
C LEU A 33 -12.39 -19.69 -11.75
N PRO A 34 -11.51 -19.68 -10.73
CA PRO A 34 -11.84 -20.15 -9.41
C PRO A 34 -13.08 -19.50 -8.80
N ASP A 35 -13.85 -20.28 -8.02
CA ASP A 35 -15.13 -19.81 -7.45
C ASP A 35 -14.97 -18.75 -6.35
N TYR A 36 -13.79 -18.64 -5.75
CA TYR A 36 -13.49 -17.57 -4.75
C TYR A 36 -13.33 -16.18 -5.36
N LEU A 37 -13.22 -16.05 -6.69
CA LEU A 37 -13.16 -14.77 -7.37
C LEU A 37 -14.56 -14.18 -7.54
N THR A 38 -14.69 -12.88 -7.28
CA THR A 38 -15.93 -12.16 -7.60
C THR A 38 -16.16 -12.09 -9.11
N ASN A 39 -17.39 -11.91 -9.54
CA ASN A 39 -17.72 -11.76 -10.97
C ASN A 39 -16.96 -10.60 -11.63
N GLU A 40 -16.74 -9.49 -10.90
CA GLU A 40 -15.96 -8.34 -11.37
C GLU A 40 -14.49 -8.70 -11.57
N GLN A 41 -13.89 -9.42 -10.64
CA GLN A 41 -12.52 -9.93 -10.76
C GLN A 41 -12.39 -10.91 -11.93
N LYS A 42 -13.35 -11.82 -12.11
CA LYS A 42 -13.40 -12.74 -13.25
C LYS A 42 -13.43 -11.98 -14.58
N ILE A 43 -14.26 -10.93 -14.69
CA ILE A 43 -14.34 -10.10 -15.90
C ILE A 43 -13.04 -9.36 -16.19
N ILE A 44 -12.37 -8.80 -15.16
CA ILE A 44 -11.09 -8.11 -15.31
C ILE A 44 -10.02 -9.09 -15.80
N ILE A 45 -9.93 -10.27 -15.18
CA ILE A 45 -8.99 -11.31 -15.57
C ILE A 45 -9.26 -11.78 -17.01
N GLN A 46 -10.52 -12.04 -17.37
CA GLN A 46 -10.89 -12.43 -18.73
C GLN A 46 -10.55 -11.35 -19.75
N ARG A 47 -10.79 -10.06 -19.44
CA ARG A 47 -10.40 -8.94 -20.33
C ARG A 47 -8.90 -8.86 -20.50
N PHE A 48 -8.14 -9.02 -19.42
CA PHE A 48 -6.68 -9.05 -19.49
C PHE A 48 -6.22 -10.16 -20.43
N TRP A 49 -6.71 -11.40 -20.27
CA TRP A 49 -6.34 -12.53 -21.11
C TRP A 49 -6.82 -12.40 -22.55
N ASN A 50 -8.00 -11.86 -22.77
CA ASN A 50 -8.53 -11.64 -24.14
C ASN A 50 -7.76 -10.54 -24.89
N ASN A 51 -7.29 -9.52 -24.18
CA ASN A 51 -6.43 -8.50 -24.76
C ASN A 51 -4.98 -8.97 -24.92
N PHE A 52 -4.58 -9.97 -24.15
CA PHE A 52 -3.29 -10.64 -24.21
C PHE A 52 -3.44 -11.82 -25.19
N ASN A 53 -3.66 -11.49 -26.48
CA ASN A 53 -3.62 -12.48 -27.57
C ASN A 53 -2.24 -12.44 -28.27
N PRO A 54 -1.16 -12.86 -27.57
CA PRO A 54 0.16 -12.89 -28.14
C PRO A 54 0.23 -14.09 -29.07
N GLU A 55 1.05 -13.98 -30.08
CA GLU A 55 1.49 -15.16 -30.84
C GLU A 55 1.90 -16.29 -29.89
N PRO A 56 1.64 -17.57 -30.22
CA PRO A 56 1.92 -18.71 -29.34
C PRO A 56 3.34 -18.71 -28.73
N LYS A 57 4.31 -18.17 -29.44
CA LYS A 57 5.69 -18.02 -28.99
C LYS A 57 5.82 -17.07 -27.79
N ARG A 58 5.18 -15.90 -27.83
CA ARG A 58 5.20 -14.92 -26.72
C ARG A 58 4.49 -15.44 -25.48
N GLN A 59 3.46 -16.25 -25.69
CA GLN A 59 2.75 -16.92 -24.61
C GLN A 59 3.65 -17.91 -23.88
N GLN A 60 4.41 -18.71 -24.62
CA GLN A 60 5.38 -19.64 -24.06
C GLN A 60 6.53 -18.93 -23.33
N GLU A 61 7.06 -17.83 -23.88
CA GLU A 61 8.09 -17.01 -23.23
C GLU A 61 7.59 -16.38 -21.93
N PHE A 62 6.33 -15.91 -21.91
CA PHE A 62 5.71 -15.38 -20.69
C PHE A 62 5.58 -16.45 -19.62
N LEU A 63 5.10 -17.65 -19.96
CA LEU A 63 4.98 -18.77 -19.03
C LEU A 63 6.31 -19.21 -18.48
N ALA A 64 7.30 -19.36 -19.35
CA ALA A 64 8.65 -19.72 -18.93
C ALA A 64 9.24 -18.68 -17.97
N THR A 65 9.01 -17.39 -18.22
CA THR A 65 9.40 -16.32 -17.30
C THR A 65 8.67 -16.44 -15.97
N TRP A 66 7.36 -16.71 -16.01
CA TRP A 66 6.55 -16.83 -14.79
C TRP A 66 6.97 -18.03 -13.92
N GLU A 67 7.33 -19.15 -14.54
CA GLU A 67 7.77 -20.35 -13.83
C GLU A 67 9.06 -20.16 -13.02
N ILE A 68 9.93 -19.24 -13.44
CA ILE A 68 11.18 -18.96 -12.72
C ILE A 68 11.03 -17.92 -11.59
N LEU A 69 9.91 -17.18 -11.54
CA LEU A 69 9.76 -16.10 -10.56
C LEU A 69 9.72 -16.60 -9.12
N PHE A 70 9.01 -17.69 -8.85
CA PHE A 70 8.95 -18.25 -7.49
C PHE A 70 10.29 -18.81 -7.01
N PRO A 71 10.98 -19.68 -7.78
CA PRO A 71 12.35 -20.10 -7.43
C PRO A 71 13.32 -18.92 -7.28
N LEU A 72 13.19 -17.90 -8.12
CA LEU A 72 13.99 -16.69 -8.03
C LEU A 72 13.73 -15.92 -6.74
N TYR A 73 12.45 -15.71 -6.39
CA TYR A 73 12.04 -15.08 -5.12
C TYR A 73 12.65 -15.82 -3.92
N GLN A 74 12.54 -17.14 -3.88
CA GLN A 74 13.09 -17.95 -2.80
C GLN A 74 14.63 -17.86 -2.75
N SER A 75 15.30 -18.08 -3.88
CA SER A 75 16.76 -18.04 -3.96
C SER A 75 17.31 -16.67 -3.58
N PHE A 76 16.65 -15.59 -4.02
CA PHE A 76 17.03 -14.23 -3.67
C PHE A 76 16.93 -13.96 -2.16
N LYS A 77 15.84 -14.40 -1.53
CA LYS A 77 15.67 -14.28 -0.07
C LYS A 77 16.71 -15.09 0.69
N ASP A 78 17.01 -16.30 0.24
CA ASP A 78 18.03 -17.16 0.86
C ASP A 78 19.42 -16.54 0.75
N ASP A 79 19.76 -15.96 -0.39
CA ASP A 79 21.05 -15.30 -0.58
C ASP A 79 21.18 -14.03 0.25
N LEU A 80 20.13 -13.24 0.37
CA LEU A 80 20.10 -12.11 1.29
C LEU A 80 20.31 -12.57 2.74
N LYS A 81 19.59 -13.59 3.20
CA LYS A 81 19.74 -14.15 4.56
C LYS A 81 21.16 -14.64 4.84
N LYS A 82 21.79 -15.37 3.90
CA LYS A 82 23.18 -15.83 4.05
C LYS A 82 24.16 -14.68 4.24
N ASN A 83 23.87 -13.52 3.65
CA ASN A 83 24.71 -12.33 3.73
C ASN A 83 24.29 -11.36 4.85
N ASN A 84 23.36 -11.74 5.73
CA ASN A 84 22.75 -10.88 6.75
C ASN A 84 22.12 -9.60 6.16
N LEU A 85 21.51 -9.70 5.01
CA LEU A 85 20.81 -8.63 4.31
C LEU A 85 19.31 -8.95 4.24
N ALA A 86 18.50 -7.92 4.13
CA ALA A 86 17.06 -8.03 3.88
C ALA A 86 16.56 -6.76 3.19
N TYR A 87 15.52 -6.88 2.37
CA TYR A 87 14.68 -5.74 2.00
C TYR A 87 13.56 -5.55 3.03
N GLU A 88 12.90 -4.41 2.99
CA GLU A 88 11.97 -3.99 4.04
C GLU A 88 10.83 -4.99 4.28
N GLY A 89 10.11 -5.39 3.22
CA GLY A 89 8.99 -6.34 3.34
C GLY A 89 9.41 -7.70 3.88
N MET A 90 10.59 -8.20 3.48
CA MET A 90 11.15 -9.45 4.00
C MET A 90 11.38 -9.39 5.51
N LEU A 91 11.97 -8.27 6.00
CA LEU A 91 12.21 -8.06 7.42
C LEU A 91 10.89 -7.94 8.19
N LEU A 92 9.97 -7.16 7.68
CA LEU A 92 8.65 -6.94 8.31
C LEU A 92 7.85 -8.24 8.39
N ARG A 93 7.87 -9.06 7.32
CA ARG A 93 7.21 -10.39 7.32
C ARG A 93 7.82 -11.29 8.38
N GLU A 94 9.13 -11.36 8.48
CA GLU A 94 9.82 -12.19 9.46
C GLU A 94 9.45 -11.78 10.89
N LEU A 95 9.38 -10.48 11.17
CA LEU A 95 8.91 -9.96 12.46
C LEU A 95 7.44 -10.29 12.72
N ALA A 96 6.58 -10.24 11.71
CA ALA A 96 5.17 -10.55 11.84
C ALA A 96 4.91 -12.05 12.10
N GLU A 97 5.67 -12.93 11.46
CA GLU A 97 5.55 -14.39 11.58
C GLU A 97 6.20 -14.92 12.87
N ASN A 98 7.37 -14.43 13.24
CA ASN A 98 8.11 -14.88 14.42
C ASN A 98 7.71 -14.16 15.72
N GLY A 99 6.95 -13.07 15.59
CA GLY A 99 6.57 -12.22 16.71
C GLY A 99 7.61 -11.13 17.02
N ILE A 100 7.10 -9.98 17.44
CA ILE A 100 7.94 -8.83 17.79
C ILE A 100 8.30 -8.85 19.28
N HIS A 101 9.59 -8.84 19.57
CA HIS A 101 10.13 -8.67 20.92
C HIS A 101 10.69 -7.25 21.07
N ALA A 102 9.82 -6.30 21.41
CA ALA A 102 10.25 -4.92 21.60
C ALA A 102 10.96 -4.76 22.96
N SER A 103 12.17 -4.21 22.93
CA SER A 103 12.95 -3.86 24.14
C SER A 103 12.36 -2.65 24.87
N TYR A 104 11.61 -1.81 24.18
CA TYR A 104 10.95 -0.64 24.75
C TYR A 104 9.71 -1.03 25.55
N ASN A 105 9.47 -0.32 26.64
CA ASN A 105 8.27 -0.51 27.46
C ASN A 105 7.01 -0.01 26.72
N LYS A 106 7.15 1.00 25.87
CA LYS A 106 6.08 1.63 25.14
C LYS A 106 6.57 2.10 23.77
N ILE A 107 5.73 1.88 22.75
CA ILE A 107 5.93 2.36 21.38
C ILE A 107 4.70 3.18 21.02
N VAL A 108 4.91 4.35 20.47
CA VAL A 108 3.84 5.28 20.09
C VAL A 108 3.81 5.41 18.58
N PHE A 109 2.66 5.12 17.97
CA PHE A 109 2.42 5.23 16.54
C PHE A 109 1.61 6.49 16.26
N VAL A 110 2.13 7.37 15.43
CA VAL A 110 1.53 8.68 15.13
C VAL A 110 1.41 8.91 13.64
N GLY A 111 0.26 9.37 13.17
CA GLY A 111 0.07 9.90 11.82
C GLY A 111 0.07 8.87 10.68
N PHE A 112 -0.07 7.58 10.96
CA PHE A 112 -0.25 6.56 9.93
C PHE A 112 -1.62 6.67 9.27
N ASN A 113 -1.71 6.30 7.99
CA ASN A 113 -2.96 6.30 7.25
C ASN A 113 -3.31 4.89 6.77
N ALA A 114 -3.04 4.54 5.52
CA ALA A 114 -3.24 3.19 5.04
C ALA A 114 -2.15 2.26 5.61
N LEU A 115 -2.57 1.17 6.25
CA LEU A 115 -1.65 0.18 6.80
C LEU A 115 -1.63 -1.05 5.90
N SER A 116 -0.45 -1.56 5.62
CA SER A 116 -0.26 -2.87 5.01
C SER A 116 -0.70 -3.99 5.96
N LYS A 117 -0.85 -5.19 5.44
CA LYS A 117 -1.25 -6.34 6.27
C LYS A 117 -0.20 -6.69 7.33
N VAL A 118 1.08 -6.54 6.98
CA VAL A 118 2.18 -6.80 7.92
C VAL A 118 2.18 -5.77 9.05
N GLU A 119 2.01 -4.47 8.74
CA GLU A 119 1.93 -3.42 9.76
C GLU A 119 0.75 -3.64 10.70
N LYS A 120 -0.44 -3.96 10.17
CA LYS A 120 -1.61 -4.32 11.00
C LYS A 120 -1.29 -5.48 11.94
N THR A 121 -0.59 -6.51 11.45
CA THR A 121 -0.21 -7.68 12.25
C THR A 121 0.74 -7.29 13.38
N LEU A 122 1.78 -6.51 13.08
CA LEU A 122 2.74 -6.03 14.08
C LEU A 122 2.07 -5.12 15.14
N PHE A 123 1.21 -4.20 14.70
CA PHE A 123 0.46 -3.33 15.61
C PHE A 123 -0.46 -4.12 16.54
N LEU A 124 -1.13 -5.16 16.03
CA LEU A 124 -1.95 -6.06 16.85
C LEU A 124 -1.13 -6.84 17.88
N GLN A 125 0.06 -7.31 17.51
CA GLN A 125 0.96 -8.00 18.43
C GLN A 125 1.42 -7.08 19.56
N LEU A 126 1.85 -5.86 19.23
CA LEU A 126 2.27 -4.86 20.22
C LEU A 126 1.11 -4.40 21.10
N LYS A 127 -0.09 -4.24 20.53
CA LYS A 127 -1.31 -3.94 21.29
C LYS A 127 -1.63 -5.04 22.31
N LYS A 128 -1.57 -6.33 21.89
CA LYS A 128 -1.75 -7.48 22.81
C LYS A 128 -0.75 -7.48 23.95
N GLN A 129 0.49 -7.08 23.70
CA GLN A 129 1.55 -6.93 24.70
C GLN A 129 1.36 -5.68 25.58
N LYS A 130 0.36 -4.85 25.33
CA LYS A 130 0.13 -3.54 25.99
C LYS A 130 1.32 -2.57 25.85
N LYS A 131 2.08 -2.72 24.77
CA LYS A 131 3.25 -1.91 24.44
C LYS A 131 3.00 -0.86 23.36
N ALA A 132 1.79 -0.72 22.85
CA ALA A 132 1.46 0.21 21.77
C ALA A 132 0.40 1.22 22.17
N ASP A 133 0.64 2.49 21.84
CA ASP A 133 -0.36 3.55 21.84
C ASP A 133 -0.46 4.13 20.42
N PHE A 134 -1.68 4.54 20.05
CA PHE A 134 -1.99 4.98 18.70
C PHE A 134 -2.57 6.39 18.71
N TYR A 135 -2.08 7.22 17.79
CA TYR A 135 -2.50 8.61 17.60
C TYR A 135 -2.74 8.82 16.11
N TRP A 136 -4.01 8.91 15.74
CA TRP A 136 -4.43 9.10 14.35
C TRP A 136 -4.75 10.58 14.12
N ASP A 137 -4.29 11.10 12.98
CA ASP A 137 -4.70 12.42 12.52
C ASP A 137 -5.98 12.27 11.69
N TYR A 138 -7.11 12.65 12.25
CA TYR A 138 -8.41 12.58 11.58
C TYR A 138 -9.38 13.63 12.09
N GLU A 139 -10.27 14.04 11.23
CA GLU A 139 -11.39 14.91 11.58
C GLU A 139 -12.67 14.09 11.64
N GLY A 140 -13.46 14.26 12.71
CA GLY A 140 -14.64 13.42 12.98
C GLY A 140 -15.69 13.45 11.88
N GLU A 141 -15.84 14.58 11.18
CA GLU A 141 -16.76 14.71 10.05
C GLU A 141 -16.33 13.86 8.85
N PHE A 142 -15.02 13.84 8.54
CA PHE A 142 -14.49 13.03 7.44
C PHE A 142 -14.57 11.52 7.72
N VAL A 143 -14.47 11.11 8.97
CA VAL A 143 -14.62 9.71 9.36
C VAL A 143 -16.06 9.22 9.19
N GLN A 144 -17.04 10.11 9.31
CA GLN A 144 -18.46 9.78 9.13
C GLN A 144 -18.91 9.81 7.66
N ASP A 145 -18.19 10.54 6.81
CA ASP A 145 -18.49 10.64 5.37
C ASP A 145 -17.99 9.42 4.60
N LYS A 146 -18.89 8.46 4.37
CA LYS A 146 -18.60 7.24 3.60
C LYS A 146 -18.27 7.48 2.13
N THR A 147 -18.52 8.67 1.61
CA THR A 147 -18.16 9.04 0.22
C THR A 147 -16.71 9.44 0.09
N ASN A 148 -16.08 9.83 1.19
CA ASN A 148 -14.67 10.18 1.26
C ASN A 148 -13.81 8.91 1.31
N LYS A 149 -12.89 8.73 0.34
CA LYS A 149 -12.01 7.55 0.31
C LYS A 149 -11.10 7.43 1.55
N ALA A 150 -10.71 8.55 2.16
CA ALA A 150 -9.93 8.55 3.40
C ALA A 150 -10.68 7.92 4.58
N HIS A 151 -12.03 7.99 4.58
CA HIS A 151 -12.87 7.34 5.57
C HIS A 151 -12.54 5.85 5.77
N THR A 152 -12.34 5.12 4.70
CA THR A 152 -12.17 3.65 4.76
C THR A 152 -10.99 3.25 5.64
N TYR A 153 -9.82 3.84 5.39
CA TYR A 153 -8.60 3.51 6.14
C TYR A 153 -8.64 4.00 7.57
N VAL A 154 -9.07 5.23 7.78
CA VAL A 154 -9.14 5.83 9.13
C VAL A 154 -10.16 5.12 9.99
N SER A 155 -11.34 4.78 9.47
CA SER A 155 -12.37 4.04 10.21
C SER A 155 -11.90 2.65 10.61
N GLU A 156 -11.23 1.93 9.71
CA GLU A 156 -10.64 0.63 10.01
C GLU A 156 -9.57 0.74 11.11
N ASN A 157 -8.68 1.73 10.98
CA ASN A 157 -7.62 1.95 11.96
C ASN A 157 -8.18 2.29 13.33
N LEU A 158 -9.17 3.19 13.41
CA LEU A 158 -9.81 3.57 14.69
C LEU A 158 -10.51 2.39 15.34
N MET A 159 -11.13 1.50 14.56
CA MET A 159 -11.77 0.30 15.08
C MET A 159 -10.76 -0.71 15.62
N LEU A 160 -9.66 -0.94 14.90
CA LEU A 160 -8.64 -1.91 15.30
C LEU A 160 -7.69 -1.34 16.38
N PHE A 161 -7.37 -0.07 16.29
CA PHE A 161 -6.38 0.64 17.09
C PHE A 161 -6.94 1.98 17.57
N PRO A 162 -7.76 2.01 18.61
CA PRO A 162 -8.36 3.24 19.11
C PRO A 162 -7.33 4.32 19.40
N SER A 163 -7.60 5.55 18.95
CA SER A 163 -6.72 6.69 19.19
C SER A 163 -6.74 7.10 20.67
N GLN A 164 -5.57 7.49 21.17
CA GLN A 164 -5.44 8.11 22.50
C GLN A 164 -5.85 9.60 22.47
N LEU A 165 -5.86 10.22 21.28
CA LEU A 165 -6.38 11.59 21.12
C LEU A 165 -7.90 11.57 21.13
N LYS A 166 -8.48 12.47 21.94
CA LYS A 166 -9.88 12.89 21.79
C LYS A 166 -9.86 14.18 20.99
N PHE A 167 -10.37 14.15 19.78
CA PHE A 167 -10.55 15.38 19.02
C PHE A 167 -11.72 16.16 19.60
N GLU A 168 -11.44 17.36 20.12
CA GLU A 168 -12.45 18.39 20.26
C GLU A 168 -12.71 18.96 18.85
N LYS A 169 -13.96 19.17 18.52
CA LYS A 169 -14.36 19.70 17.20
C LYS A 169 -13.75 21.10 17.03
N GLU A 170 -12.67 21.21 16.26
CA GLU A 170 -12.21 22.53 15.82
C GLU A 170 -13.28 23.11 14.86
N ILE A 171 -13.76 24.30 15.18
CA ILE A 171 -14.58 25.06 14.25
C ILE A 171 -13.63 25.60 13.18
N ILE A 172 -13.45 24.82 12.12
CA ILE A 172 -12.69 25.25 10.95
C ILE A 172 -13.56 26.29 10.25
N GLY A 173 -13.10 27.54 10.19
CA GLY A 173 -13.76 28.61 9.45
C GLY A 173 -13.95 28.23 7.98
N ASN A 174 -14.81 28.94 7.24
CA ASN A 174 -15.03 28.70 5.82
C ASN A 174 -13.71 28.72 5.06
N LYS A 175 -13.35 27.60 4.46
CA LYS A 175 -12.18 27.48 3.58
C LYS A 175 -12.60 27.81 2.16
N TYR A 176 -11.85 28.67 1.49
CA TYR A 176 -11.97 28.87 0.05
C TYR A 176 -11.05 27.90 -0.66
N VAL A 177 -11.62 27.07 -1.52
CA VAL A 177 -10.86 26.09 -2.32
C VAL A 177 -11.14 26.36 -3.79
N GLU A 178 -10.09 26.60 -4.55
CA GLU A 178 -10.15 26.77 -6.00
C GLU A 178 -9.34 25.66 -6.68
N ALA A 179 -9.96 24.99 -7.65
CA ALA A 179 -9.30 23.94 -8.44
C ALA A 179 -9.05 24.46 -9.87
N ILE A 180 -7.78 24.58 -10.24
CA ILE A 180 -7.35 25.06 -11.55
C ILE A 180 -6.82 23.91 -12.39
N ALA A 181 -7.53 23.56 -13.48
CA ALA A 181 -7.11 22.50 -14.39
C ALA A 181 -6.05 23.02 -15.39
N ILE A 182 -4.85 22.46 -15.35
CA ILE A 182 -3.75 22.83 -16.25
C ILE A 182 -3.23 21.57 -16.93
N PRO A 183 -3.18 21.52 -18.28
CA PRO A 183 -2.97 20.28 -19.04
C PRO A 183 -1.55 19.71 -19.03
N SER A 184 -0.58 20.39 -18.42
CA SER A 184 0.79 19.89 -18.36
C SER A 184 1.50 20.25 -17.05
N SER A 185 2.43 19.39 -16.61
CA SER A 185 3.23 19.62 -15.40
C SER A 185 4.08 20.92 -15.48
N VAL A 186 4.61 21.23 -16.65
CA VAL A 186 5.33 22.48 -16.89
C VAL A 186 4.39 23.70 -16.79
N GLY A 187 3.17 23.57 -17.32
CA GLY A 187 2.13 24.59 -17.18
C GLY A 187 1.74 24.80 -15.71
N GLN A 188 1.57 23.73 -14.96
CA GLN A 188 1.28 23.77 -13.52
C GLN A 188 2.39 24.52 -12.76
N ALA A 189 3.66 24.19 -13.00
CA ALA A 189 4.78 24.85 -12.36
C ALA A 189 4.83 26.38 -12.67
N LYS A 190 4.57 26.77 -13.91
CA LYS A 190 4.50 28.19 -14.31
C LYS A 190 3.34 28.93 -13.67
N GLN A 191 2.21 28.25 -13.47
CA GLN A 191 1.02 28.85 -12.87
C GLN A 191 1.20 29.18 -11.38
N VAL A 192 2.05 28.43 -10.67
CA VAL A 192 2.33 28.67 -9.25
C VAL A 192 2.73 30.12 -9.00
N HIS A 193 3.61 30.68 -9.82
CA HIS A 193 4.06 32.07 -9.67
C HIS A 193 2.90 33.07 -9.81
N GLN A 194 2.01 32.87 -10.78
CA GLN A 194 0.85 33.75 -10.98
C GLN A 194 -0.15 33.63 -9.82
N ILE A 195 -0.38 32.40 -9.30
CA ILE A 195 -1.24 32.19 -8.14
C ILE A 195 -0.68 32.93 -6.91
N LEU A 196 0.62 32.80 -6.65
CA LEU A 196 1.27 33.44 -5.51
C LEU A 196 1.21 34.95 -5.59
N GLN A 197 1.44 35.55 -6.79
CA GLN A 197 1.24 36.97 -7.02
C GLN A 197 -0.19 37.43 -6.75
N HIS A 198 -1.18 36.63 -7.21
CA HIS A 198 -2.60 36.92 -6.96
C HIS A 198 -2.96 36.90 -5.47
N LEU A 199 -2.31 36.04 -4.71
CA LEU A 199 -2.47 35.93 -3.25
C LEU A 199 -1.67 36.98 -2.47
N GLY A 200 -0.93 37.89 -3.16
CA GLY A 200 -0.13 38.94 -2.54
C GLY A 200 1.17 38.43 -1.87
N ILE A 201 1.59 37.21 -2.22
CA ILE A 201 2.83 36.60 -1.71
C ILE A 201 3.98 37.03 -2.64
N GLU A 202 4.63 38.14 -2.33
CA GLU A 202 5.69 38.70 -3.19
C GLU A 202 7.09 38.13 -2.92
N ASN A 203 7.34 37.57 -1.74
CA ASN A 203 8.65 37.03 -1.36
C ASN A 203 8.58 35.58 -0.92
N ILE A 204 8.90 34.68 -1.85
CA ILE A 204 9.21 33.30 -1.48
C ILE A 204 10.72 33.26 -1.24
N SER A 205 11.16 33.17 0.01
CA SER A 205 12.56 32.89 0.28
C SER A 205 12.90 31.49 -0.24
N THR A 206 13.94 31.39 -1.05
CA THR A 206 14.48 30.11 -1.56
C THR A 206 15.40 29.44 -0.55
N GLU A 207 15.32 29.81 0.73
CA GLU A 207 16.07 29.16 1.81
C GLU A 207 15.29 27.94 2.31
N THR A 208 15.72 26.77 1.84
CA THR A 208 15.49 25.46 2.44
C THR A 208 16.83 24.88 2.83
#